data_9268484243871ff5f33db9761eaa0232
#
_entry.id   9268484243871ff5f33db9761eaa0232
#
_cell.length_a   1.000
_cell.length_b   1.000
_cell.length_c   1.000
_cell.angle_alpha   90.00
_cell.angle_beta   90.00
_cell.angle_gamma   90.00
#
_symmetry.space_group_name_H-M   'P 1'
#
loop_
_entity.id
_entity.type
_entity.pdbx_description
1 polymer ?
#
loop_
_entity_poly.entity_id
_entity_poly.type
_entity_poly.pdbx_seq_one_letter_code
_entity_poly.pdbx_strand_id
1 'polypeptide(L)'
;MSSFVQVVPKENRQTVNRKNGKYFQEIGAGTEDESKVSEKINQLSDWLETTNLGPNISYKFSGMAEETEDVNRFIIIAGVTAVFMMLLMLITQFNSFYQSFIILSAVTISFVGVLLGLLITGKSFSTTMTGISIVTLAGIVVNNNIVLIDTFNKLRDESPQIDQSIHIINACKQRLRPIILTSLTTIFGLLPLAMGTSVDIISRDIVIGSRVVDWWSNLAVSIVWGLGFSTFMTLILTPAVLSLPYALKNEYKKLFKSEANGIQ
;
A
#
# COMPACT_ATOMS: atom_id res chain seq x y z
N MET A 1 8.82 37.04 60.58
CA MET A 1 9.19 35.60 60.53
C MET A 1 10.44 35.33 59.65
N SER A 2 11.00 36.33 59.00
CA SER A 2 12.19 36.16 58.09
C SER A 2 13.52 36.07 58.84
N SER A 3 13.57 36.25 60.15
CA SER A 3 14.84 36.27 60.92
C SER A 3 15.29 34.90 61.40
N PHE A 4 14.53 33.84 61.15
CA PHE A 4 14.86 32.52 61.67
C PHE A 4 14.97 31.44 60.56
N VAL A 5 14.88 31.83 59.28
CA VAL A 5 14.96 30.86 58.17
C VAL A 5 16.06 31.31 57.24
N GLN A 6 17.15 30.59 57.23
CA GLN A 6 18.22 30.74 56.25
C GLN A 6 17.83 29.93 55.00
N VAL A 7 17.45 30.59 53.90
CA VAL A 7 17.19 29.93 52.65
C VAL A 7 18.50 29.52 52.04
N VAL A 8 18.85 28.25 52.12
CA VAL A 8 19.98 27.68 51.37
C VAL A 8 19.45 27.19 50.06
N PRO A 9 19.89 27.78 48.92
CA PRO A 9 19.52 27.27 47.60
C PRO A 9 20.10 25.85 47.44
N LYS A 10 19.24 24.85 47.44
CA LYS A 10 19.60 23.47 47.15
C LYS A 10 19.29 23.23 45.67
N GLU A 11 20.31 22.85 44.91
CA GLU A 11 20.08 22.40 43.53
C GLU A 11 19.00 21.33 43.55
N ASN A 12 17.90 21.64 42.89
CA ASN A 12 16.83 20.66 42.71
C ASN A 12 17.39 19.58 41.79
N ARG A 13 17.67 18.41 42.35
CA ARG A 13 18.11 17.26 41.56
C ARG A 13 16.99 16.95 40.57
N GLN A 14 17.20 17.27 39.34
CA GLN A 14 16.33 16.88 38.25
C GLN A 14 16.08 15.37 38.33
N THR A 15 14.88 14.93 38.00
CA THR A 15 14.53 13.51 37.97
C THR A 15 15.54 12.79 37.08
N VAL A 16 16.30 11.87 37.67
CA VAL A 16 17.32 11.12 36.92
C VAL A 16 16.66 9.93 36.30
N ASN A 17 16.43 10.01 35.00
CA ASN A 17 15.85 8.93 34.22
C ASN A 17 16.93 7.95 33.76
N ARG A 18 16.64 6.64 33.87
CA ARG A 18 17.53 5.57 33.40
C ARG A 18 16.76 4.64 32.47
N LYS A 19 17.34 4.33 31.33
CA LYS A 19 16.85 3.32 30.36
C LYS A 19 18.00 2.32 30.15
N ASN A 20 17.73 1.03 30.36
CA ASN A 20 18.73 -0.03 30.22
C ASN A 20 20.02 0.21 31.07
N GLY A 21 19.88 0.75 32.30
CA GLY A 21 21.00 1.01 33.21
C GLY A 21 21.82 2.27 32.88
N LYS A 22 21.61 2.94 31.78
CA LYS A 22 22.27 4.18 31.38
C LYS A 22 21.44 5.41 31.74
N TYR A 23 22.10 6.49 32.11
CA TYR A 23 21.45 7.77 32.28
C TYR A 23 21.00 8.31 30.92
N PHE A 24 19.79 8.84 30.82
CA PHE A 24 19.33 9.52 29.63
C PHE A 24 18.60 10.82 29.98
N GLN A 25 18.70 11.77 29.11
CA GLN A 25 17.94 13.01 29.15
C GLN A 25 17.10 13.07 27.88
N GLU A 26 15.81 13.29 28.03
CA GLU A 26 14.88 13.44 26.92
C GLU A 26 14.72 14.92 26.58
N ILE A 27 14.93 15.26 25.34
CA ILE A 27 14.69 16.59 24.79
C ILE A 27 13.53 16.47 23.82
N GLY A 28 12.37 16.98 24.21
CA GLY A 28 11.16 16.98 23.40
C GLY A 28 11.15 18.20 22.46
N ALA A 29 10.90 17.96 21.18
CA ALA A 29 10.59 18.99 20.20
C ALA A 29 9.34 18.60 19.42
N GLY A 30 8.53 19.59 19.07
CA GLY A 30 7.34 19.41 18.23
C GLY A 30 7.40 20.28 16.99
N THR A 31 6.72 19.88 15.94
CA THR A 31 6.52 20.70 14.74
C THR A 31 5.02 20.91 14.54
N GLU A 32 4.65 22.07 14.02
CA GLU A 32 3.25 22.39 13.69
C GLU A 32 2.73 21.55 12.51
N ASP A 33 3.66 21.08 11.66
CA ASP A 33 3.34 20.32 10.45
C ASP A 33 3.95 18.91 10.56
N GLU A 34 3.12 17.92 10.84
CA GLU A 34 3.53 16.51 10.98
C GLU A 34 4.19 15.95 9.71
N SER A 35 3.89 16.51 8.53
CA SER A 35 4.49 16.08 7.27
C SER A 35 5.99 16.40 7.18
N LYS A 36 6.46 17.38 7.95
CA LYS A 36 7.87 17.82 7.97
C LYS A 36 8.71 17.15 9.05
N VAL A 37 8.13 16.30 9.89
CA VAL A 37 8.84 15.62 10.98
C VAL A 37 10.06 14.87 10.45
N SER A 38 9.87 14.04 9.42
CA SER A 38 10.97 13.24 8.84
C SER A 38 12.09 14.11 8.25
N GLU A 39 11.74 15.22 7.59
CA GLU A 39 12.72 16.17 7.06
C GLU A 39 13.53 16.83 8.19
N LYS A 40 12.87 17.25 9.25
CA LYS A 40 13.52 17.85 10.42
C LYS A 40 14.40 16.87 11.18
N ILE A 41 13.99 15.61 11.26
CA ILE A 41 14.81 14.54 11.85
C ILE A 41 16.08 14.32 11.05
N ASN A 42 15.99 14.27 9.71
CA ASN A 42 17.15 14.11 8.84
C ASN A 42 18.11 15.30 9.00
N GLN A 43 17.59 16.54 8.98
CA GLN A 43 18.40 17.75 9.22
C GLN A 43 19.10 17.71 10.58
N LEU A 44 18.40 17.25 11.61
CA LEU A 44 18.97 17.14 12.96
C LEU A 44 19.99 15.99 13.05
N SER A 45 19.76 14.88 12.37
CA SER A 45 20.70 13.75 12.29
C SER A 45 22.00 14.19 11.62
N ASP A 46 21.93 14.84 10.48
CA ASP A 46 23.09 15.38 9.74
C ASP A 46 23.88 16.38 10.61
N TRP A 47 23.18 17.25 11.34
CA TRP A 47 23.82 18.19 12.26
C TRP A 47 24.49 17.48 13.43
N LEU A 48 23.86 16.45 14.03
CA LEU A 48 24.43 15.68 15.15
C LEU A 48 25.64 14.84 14.73
N GLU A 49 25.68 14.33 13.50
CA GLU A 49 26.84 13.62 12.94
C GLU A 49 28.03 14.55 12.71
N THR A 50 27.77 15.80 12.36
CA THR A 50 28.83 16.82 12.18
C THR A 50 29.30 17.43 13.51
N THR A 51 28.48 17.31 14.56
CA THR A 51 28.76 17.87 15.88
C THR A 51 29.44 16.84 16.79
N ASN A 52 30.63 17.15 17.28
CA ASN A 52 31.35 16.26 18.17
C ASN A 52 30.72 16.31 19.59
N LEU A 53 29.83 15.39 19.88
CA LEU A 53 29.11 15.30 21.16
C LEU A 53 29.99 14.77 22.33
N GLY A 54 31.23 14.35 22.02
CA GLY A 54 32.11 13.72 22.98
C GLY A 54 31.99 12.18 23.06
N PRO A 55 33.04 11.49 23.54
CA PRO A 55 33.17 10.02 23.40
C PRO A 55 32.17 9.19 24.22
N ASN A 56 31.47 9.81 25.19
CA ASN A 56 30.55 9.10 26.10
C ASN A 56 29.08 9.47 25.89
N ILE A 57 28.76 10.26 24.90
CA ILE A 57 27.40 10.69 24.61
C ILE A 57 26.92 10.00 23.32
N SER A 58 25.86 9.22 23.45
CA SER A 58 25.14 8.66 22.30
C SER A 58 23.72 9.25 22.26
N TYR A 59 23.26 9.60 21.09
CA TYR A 59 21.89 10.05 20.90
C TYR A 59 21.06 8.96 20.23
N LYS A 60 19.77 8.99 20.49
CA LYS A 60 18.79 8.16 19.82
C LYS A 60 17.51 8.95 19.67
N PHE A 61 16.98 9.01 18.46
CA PHE A 61 15.65 9.54 18.27
C PHE A 61 14.63 8.59 18.90
N SER A 62 13.67 9.12 19.63
CA SER A 62 12.60 8.36 20.27
C SER A 62 11.24 8.97 19.95
N GLY A 63 10.16 8.30 20.34
CA GLY A 63 8.80 8.71 20.03
C GLY A 63 8.43 8.40 18.59
N MET A 64 7.74 9.32 17.93
CA MET A 64 7.18 9.11 16.58
C MET A 64 8.24 8.69 15.53
N ALA A 65 9.49 9.11 15.69
CA ALA A 65 10.57 8.75 14.77
C ALA A 65 10.99 7.28 14.90
N GLU A 66 11.18 6.79 16.13
CA GLU A 66 11.53 5.39 16.40
C GLU A 66 10.40 4.45 15.98
N GLU A 67 9.16 4.81 16.34
CA GLU A 67 7.98 4.06 15.94
C GLU A 67 7.82 4.01 14.41
N THR A 68 8.10 5.09 13.71
CA THR A 68 8.00 5.14 12.24
C THR A 68 9.04 4.25 11.58
N GLU A 69 10.28 4.19 12.09
CA GLU A 69 11.33 3.34 11.53
C GLU A 69 11.02 1.85 11.71
N ASP A 70 10.61 1.45 12.92
CA ASP A 70 10.22 0.08 13.20
C ASP A 70 9.02 -0.38 12.38
N VAL A 71 8.00 0.48 12.26
CA VAL A 71 6.82 0.22 11.43
C VAL A 71 7.19 0.15 9.96
N ASN A 72 8.06 1.03 9.47
CA ASN A 72 8.51 1.02 8.08
C ASN A 72 9.23 -0.28 7.74
N ARG A 73 10.14 -0.72 8.60
CA ARG A 73 10.83 -2.01 8.45
C ARG A 73 9.83 -3.18 8.46
N PHE A 74 8.88 -3.15 9.38
CA PHE A 74 7.82 -4.17 9.44
C PHE A 74 6.99 -4.21 8.16
N ILE A 75 6.54 -3.07 7.64
CA ILE A 75 5.71 -2.98 6.41
C ILE A 75 6.48 -3.52 5.21
N ILE A 76 7.77 -3.19 5.07
CA ILE A 76 8.59 -3.69 3.96
C ILE A 76 8.72 -5.22 4.05
N ILE A 77 9.06 -5.76 5.22
CA ILE A 77 9.20 -7.21 5.41
C ILE A 77 7.87 -7.91 5.18
N ALA A 78 6.78 -7.39 5.76
CA ALA A 78 5.43 -7.93 5.59
C ALA A 78 4.97 -7.87 4.13
N GLY A 79 5.22 -6.76 3.44
CA GLY A 79 4.89 -6.57 2.02
C GLY A 79 5.64 -7.55 1.12
N VAL A 80 6.96 -7.69 1.28
CA VAL A 80 7.77 -8.65 0.52
C VAL A 80 7.31 -10.08 0.79
N THR A 81 7.07 -10.43 2.06
CA THR A 81 6.58 -11.76 2.45
C THR A 81 5.21 -12.03 1.85
N ALA A 82 4.29 -11.05 1.90
CA ALA A 82 2.96 -11.19 1.32
C ALA A 82 3.01 -11.41 -0.20
N VAL A 83 3.81 -10.61 -0.93
CA VAL A 83 3.98 -10.77 -2.38
C VAL A 83 4.60 -12.13 -2.72
N PHE A 84 5.60 -12.58 -1.95
CA PHE A 84 6.21 -13.90 -2.14
C PHE A 84 5.22 -15.03 -1.91
N MET A 85 4.45 -14.98 -0.82
CA MET A 85 3.40 -15.98 -0.53
C MET A 85 2.30 -15.97 -1.58
N MET A 86 1.87 -14.79 -2.04
CA MET A 86 0.91 -14.67 -3.15
C MET A 86 1.46 -15.29 -4.42
N LEU A 87 2.73 -15.04 -4.77
CA LEU A 87 3.37 -15.63 -5.93
C LEU A 87 3.37 -17.16 -5.86
N LEU A 88 3.78 -17.75 -4.74
CA LEU A 88 3.76 -19.19 -4.53
C LEU A 88 2.35 -19.78 -4.69
N MET A 89 1.37 -19.15 -4.07
CA MET A 89 -0.03 -19.56 -4.16
C MET A 89 -0.56 -19.50 -5.60
N LEU A 90 -0.26 -18.43 -6.32
CA LEU A 90 -0.70 -18.25 -7.70
C LEU A 90 -0.04 -19.26 -8.65
N ILE A 91 1.26 -19.54 -8.50
CA ILE A 91 1.96 -20.55 -9.31
C ILE A 91 1.35 -21.94 -9.06
N THR A 92 1.08 -22.27 -7.80
CA THR A 92 0.45 -23.54 -7.43
C THR A 92 -0.98 -23.64 -7.98
N GLN A 93 -1.75 -22.55 -7.92
CA GLN A 93 -3.15 -22.52 -8.38
C GLN A 93 -3.28 -22.65 -9.91
N PHE A 94 -2.47 -21.91 -10.65
CA PHE A 94 -2.60 -21.82 -12.11
C PHE A 94 -1.60 -22.72 -12.87
N ASN A 95 -0.64 -23.29 -12.19
CA ASN A 95 0.48 -24.04 -12.80
C ASN A 95 1.11 -23.29 -13.99
N SER A 96 1.21 -21.95 -13.89
CA SER A 96 1.66 -21.06 -14.95
C SER A 96 2.34 -19.81 -14.39
N PHE A 97 3.62 -19.66 -14.64
CA PHE A 97 4.36 -18.43 -14.28
C PHE A 97 3.81 -17.21 -15.00
N TYR A 98 3.38 -17.34 -16.25
CA TYR A 98 2.85 -16.23 -17.04
C TYR A 98 1.57 -15.65 -16.45
N GLN A 99 0.60 -16.50 -16.11
CA GLN A 99 -0.65 -16.07 -15.51
C GLN A 99 -0.43 -15.45 -14.12
N SER A 100 0.45 -16.06 -13.32
CA SER A 100 0.82 -15.51 -12.01
C SER A 100 1.46 -14.12 -12.12
N PHE A 101 2.32 -13.91 -13.12
CA PHE A 101 2.95 -12.62 -13.37
C PHE A 101 1.93 -11.55 -13.80
N ILE A 102 0.95 -11.91 -14.64
CA ILE A 102 -0.13 -10.99 -15.02
C ILE A 102 -0.90 -10.53 -13.79
N ILE A 103 -1.25 -11.44 -12.89
CA ILE A 103 -1.97 -11.10 -11.65
C ILE A 103 -1.15 -10.16 -10.77
N LEU A 104 0.13 -10.45 -10.58
CA LEU A 104 1.01 -9.60 -9.77
C LEU A 104 1.27 -8.23 -10.40
N SER A 105 1.29 -8.12 -11.73
CA SER A 105 1.43 -6.82 -12.39
C SER A 105 0.27 -5.87 -12.07
N ALA A 106 -0.92 -6.40 -11.86
CA ALA A 106 -2.07 -5.60 -11.44
C ALA A 106 -1.91 -4.99 -10.04
N VAL A 107 -1.15 -5.64 -9.14
CA VAL A 107 -0.79 -5.07 -7.83
C VAL A 107 0.11 -3.85 -8.01
N THR A 108 1.09 -3.93 -8.89
CA THR A 108 1.97 -2.79 -9.19
C THR A 108 1.18 -1.61 -9.77
N ILE A 109 0.20 -1.89 -10.62
CA ILE A 109 -0.68 -0.87 -11.19
C ILE A 109 -1.58 -0.25 -10.12
N SER A 110 -2.05 -1.03 -9.14
CA SER A 110 -2.85 -0.51 -8.04
C SER A 110 -2.09 0.51 -7.19
N PHE A 111 -0.77 0.34 -7.03
CA PHE A 111 0.09 1.30 -6.36
C PHE A 111 0.09 2.68 -7.05
N VAL A 112 0.12 2.70 -8.38
CA VAL A 112 -0.03 3.95 -9.15
C VAL A 112 -1.37 4.63 -8.83
N GLY A 113 -2.45 3.84 -8.73
CA GLY A 113 -3.76 4.35 -8.33
C GLY A 113 -3.78 4.98 -6.93
N VAL A 114 -3.07 4.38 -5.98
CA VAL A 114 -2.90 4.94 -4.63
C VAL A 114 -2.21 6.29 -4.68
N LEU A 115 -1.08 6.40 -5.38
CA LEU A 115 -0.34 7.66 -5.51
C LEU A 115 -1.16 8.75 -6.19
N LEU A 116 -1.87 8.42 -7.26
CA LEU A 116 -2.78 9.34 -7.93
C LEU A 116 -3.90 9.81 -6.99
N GLY A 117 -4.46 8.91 -6.19
CA GLY A 117 -5.49 9.24 -5.21
C GLY A 117 -5.00 10.22 -4.14
N LEU A 118 -3.83 9.99 -3.58
CA LEU A 118 -3.22 10.90 -2.61
C LEU A 118 -2.94 12.27 -3.23
N LEU A 119 -2.43 12.29 -4.47
CA LEU A 119 -2.17 13.54 -5.21
C LEU A 119 -3.47 14.34 -5.44
N ILE A 120 -4.54 13.70 -5.90
CA ILE A 120 -5.82 14.35 -6.20
C ILE A 120 -6.50 14.87 -4.92
N THR A 121 -6.41 14.10 -3.83
CA THR A 121 -7.02 14.48 -2.55
C THR A 121 -6.18 15.43 -1.71
N GLY A 122 -4.94 15.70 -2.13
CA GLY A 122 -3.99 16.55 -1.39
C GLY A 122 -3.55 15.97 -0.05
N LYS A 123 -3.74 14.66 0.17
CA LYS A 123 -3.32 14.01 1.41
C LYS A 123 -1.85 13.62 1.35
N SER A 124 -1.15 13.81 2.47
CA SER A 124 0.25 13.42 2.60
C SER A 124 0.43 11.89 2.59
N PHE A 125 1.54 11.44 2.04
CA PHE A 125 1.91 10.03 2.10
C PHE A 125 2.29 9.67 3.54
N SER A 126 1.48 8.86 4.19
CA SER A 126 1.79 8.28 5.50
C SER A 126 2.38 6.90 5.31
N THR A 127 3.65 6.70 5.67
CA THR A 127 4.32 5.40 5.53
C THR A 127 3.51 4.27 6.18
N THR A 128 2.98 4.51 7.38
CA THR A 128 2.19 3.53 8.11
C THR A 128 0.85 3.25 7.42
N MET A 129 0.00 4.26 7.27
CA MET A 129 -1.37 4.07 6.79
C MET A 129 -1.42 3.76 5.30
N THR A 130 -0.63 4.46 4.48
CA THR A 130 -0.53 4.18 3.05
C THR A 130 0.16 2.84 2.80
N GLY A 131 1.21 2.49 3.57
CA GLY A 131 1.89 1.20 3.46
C GLY A 131 0.97 0.02 3.77
N ILE A 132 0.20 0.09 4.87
CA ILE A 132 -0.80 -0.93 5.21
C ILE A 132 -1.88 -1.02 4.11
N SER A 133 -2.32 0.12 3.57
CA SER A 133 -3.34 0.13 2.52
C SER A 133 -2.86 -0.56 1.24
N ILE A 134 -1.59 -0.38 0.85
CA ILE A 134 -0.99 -1.03 -0.32
C ILE A 134 -0.98 -2.56 -0.15
N VAL A 135 -0.56 -3.05 1.01
CA VAL A 135 -0.55 -4.51 1.30
C VAL A 135 -1.97 -5.08 1.30
N THR A 136 -2.92 -4.37 1.90
CA THR A 136 -4.34 -4.75 1.91
C THR A 136 -4.93 -4.76 0.50
N LEU A 137 -4.65 -3.70 -0.26
CA LEU A 137 -5.13 -3.55 -1.64
C LEU A 137 -4.59 -4.65 -2.56
N ALA A 138 -3.34 -5.07 -2.36
CA ALA A 138 -2.74 -6.17 -3.11
C ALA A 138 -3.60 -7.44 -3.03
N GLY A 139 -4.06 -7.83 -1.83
CA GLY A 139 -4.94 -8.98 -1.64
C GLY A 139 -6.29 -8.85 -2.36
N ILE A 140 -6.90 -7.66 -2.34
CA ILE A 140 -8.19 -7.41 -2.99
C ILE A 140 -8.04 -7.48 -4.52
N VAL A 141 -7.01 -6.85 -5.07
CA VAL A 141 -6.75 -6.80 -6.52
C VAL A 141 -6.39 -8.18 -7.07
N VAL A 142 -5.57 -8.93 -6.36
CA VAL A 142 -5.21 -10.31 -6.71
C VAL A 142 -6.45 -11.19 -6.79
N ASN A 143 -7.35 -11.11 -5.80
CA ASN A 143 -8.58 -11.88 -5.78
C ASN A 143 -9.46 -11.61 -7.03
N ASN A 144 -9.62 -10.35 -7.43
CA ASN A 144 -10.39 -10.00 -8.62
C ASN A 144 -9.79 -10.59 -9.92
N ASN A 145 -8.47 -10.59 -10.03
CA ASN A 145 -7.74 -11.15 -11.18
C ASN A 145 -7.77 -12.68 -11.21
N ILE A 146 -7.66 -13.34 -10.05
CA ILE A 146 -7.77 -14.80 -9.94
C ILE A 146 -9.08 -15.28 -10.55
N VAL A 147 -10.21 -14.65 -10.17
CA VAL A 147 -11.54 -15.03 -10.64
C VAL A 147 -11.68 -14.86 -12.16
N LEU A 148 -11.07 -13.83 -12.74
CA LEU A 148 -11.10 -13.60 -14.18
C LEU A 148 -10.31 -14.66 -14.93
N ILE A 149 -9.07 -14.96 -14.51
CA ILE A 149 -8.19 -15.92 -15.17
C ILE A 149 -8.69 -17.35 -14.98
N ASP A 150 -9.23 -17.69 -13.81
CA ASP A 150 -9.84 -18.99 -13.57
C ASP A 150 -11.03 -19.24 -14.52
N THR A 151 -11.87 -18.23 -14.72
CA THR A 151 -12.98 -18.33 -15.67
C THR A 151 -12.49 -18.51 -17.11
N PHE A 152 -11.43 -17.80 -17.49
CA PHE A 152 -10.82 -17.99 -18.80
C PHE A 152 -10.28 -19.42 -18.97
N ASN A 153 -9.55 -19.95 -18.00
CA ASN A 153 -9.02 -21.30 -18.04
C ASN A 153 -10.14 -22.34 -18.15
N LYS A 154 -11.22 -22.20 -17.37
CA LYS A 154 -12.40 -23.06 -17.46
C LYS A 154 -13.01 -23.07 -18.85
N LEU A 155 -13.31 -21.90 -19.41
CA LEU A 155 -13.90 -21.80 -20.75
C LEU A 155 -13.00 -22.39 -21.84
N ARG A 156 -11.69 -22.23 -21.71
CA ARG A 156 -10.70 -22.82 -22.61
C ARG A 156 -10.71 -24.34 -22.53
N ASP A 157 -10.79 -24.91 -21.33
CA ASP A 157 -10.73 -26.36 -21.12
C ASP A 157 -12.05 -27.04 -21.52
N GLU A 158 -13.19 -26.35 -21.35
CA GLU A 158 -14.50 -26.85 -21.79
C GLU A 158 -14.68 -26.84 -23.30
N SER A 159 -14.03 -25.94 -24.03
CA SER A 159 -14.24 -25.77 -25.47
C SER A 159 -12.93 -25.47 -26.22
N PRO A 160 -11.98 -26.42 -26.28
CA PRO A 160 -10.66 -26.21 -26.84
C PRO A 160 -10.64 -25.92 -28.34
N GLN A 161 -11.75 -26.16 -29.04
CA GLN A 161 -11.92 -25.93 -30.49
C GLN A 161 -12.14 -24.45 -30.83
N ILE A 162 -12.55 -23.62 -29.85
CA ILE A 162 -12.88 -22.21 -30.07
C ILE A 162 -11.61 -21.37 -29.95
N ASP A 163 -11.56 -20.27 -30.69
CA ASP A 163 -10.42 -19.34 -30.61
C ASP A 163 -10.27 -18.75 -29.20
N GLN A 164 -9.03 -18.73 -28.73
CA GLN A 164 -8.65 -18.24 -27.40
C GLN A 164 -9.15 -16.80 -27.14
N SER A 165 -9.17 -15.95 -28.17
CA SER A 165 -9.67 -14.58 -28.08
C SER A 165 -11.15 -14.52 -27.67
N ILE A 166 -11.96 -15.49 -28.15
CA ILE A 166 -13.36 -15.59 -27.80
C ILE A 166 -13.53 -15.98 -26.32
N HIS A 167 -12.69 -16.91 -25.83
CA HIS A 167 -12.70 -17.30 -24.43
C HIS A 167 -12.35 -16.15 -23.49
N ILE A 168 -11.37 -15.31 -23.85
CA ILE A 168 -11.01 -14.12 -23.10
C ILE A 168 -12.19 -13.15 -23.02
N ILE A 169 -12.83 -12.85 -24.16
CA ILE A 169 -13.98 -11.96 -24.21
C ILE A 169 -15.15 -12.50 -23.37
N ASN A 170 -15.42 -13.80 -23.47
CA ASN A 170 -16.50 -14.42 -22.71
C ASN A 170 -16.22 -14.44 -21.21
N ALA A 171 -14.98 -14.71 -20.79
CA ALA A 171 -14.56 -14.60 -19.41
C ALA A 171 -14.76 -13.19 -18.86
N CYS A 172 -14.35 -12.17 -19.62
CA CYS A 172 -14.56 -10.77 -19.26
C CYS A 172 -16.05 -10.43 -19.13
N LYS A 173 -16.89 -10.84 -20.10
CA LYS A 173 -18.34 -10.59 -20.03
C LYS A 173 -19.00 -11.23 -18.81
N GLN A 174 -18.63 -12.45 -18.46
CA GLN A 174 -19.19 -13.15 -17.32
C GLN A 174 -18.75 -12.53 -15.98
N ARG A 175 -17.50 -12.03 -15.90
CA ARG A 175 -16.91 -11.52 -14.65
C ARG A 175 -16.96 -10.02 -14.48
N LEU A 176 -17.28 -9.26 -15.51
CA LEU A 176 -17.39 -7.81 -15.46
C LEU A 176 -18.32 -7.33 -14.33
N ARG A 177 -19.52 -7.88 -14.27
CA ARG A 177 -20.54 -7.49 -13.27
C ARG A 177 -20.10 -7.82 -11.83
N PRO A 178 -19.67 -9.05 -11.48
CA PRO A 178 -19.19 -9.38 -10.16
C PRO A 178 -17.99 -8.49 -9.73
N ILE A 179 -16.99 -8.28 -10.58
CA ILE A 179 -15.81 -7.48 -10.26
C ILE A 179 -16.17 -6.03 -9.98
N ILE A 180 -17.01 -5.42 -10.84
CA ILE A 180 -17.45 -4.04 -10.61
C ILE A 180 -18.27 -3.94 -9.32
N LEU A 181 -19.15 -4.89 -9.06
CA LEU A 181 -20.01 -4.86 -7.87
C LEU A 181 -19.19 -4.96 -6.59
N THR A 182 -18.24 -5.89 -6.51
CA THR A 182 -17.36 -6.03 -5.34
C THR A 182 -16.51 -4.79 -5.11
N SER A 183 -15.95 -4.21 -6.17
CA SER A 183 -15.15 -2.99 -6.06
C SER A 183 -16.00 -1.79 -5.62
N LEU A 184 -17.18 -1.60 -6.20
CA LEU A 184 -18.09 -0.53 -5.81
C LEU A 184 -18.58 -0.67 -4.36
N THR A 185 -18.97 -1.87 -3.93
CA THR A 185 -19.40 -2.09 -2.54
C THR A 185 -18.29 -1.79 -1.55
N THR A 186 -17.04 -2.16 -1.84
CA THR A 186 -15.89 -1.83 -1.01
C THR A 186 -15.62 -0.32 -0.99
N ILE A 187 -15.65 0.34 -2.14
CA ILE A 187 -15.47 1.80 -2.26
C ILE A 187 -16.55 2.53 -1.46
N PHE A 188 -17.83 2.21 -1.66
CA PHE A 188 -18.92 2.84 -0.92
C PHE A 188 -18.86 2.57 0.57
N GLY A 189 -18.42 1.38 1.00
CA GLY A 189 -18.21 1.04 2.41
C GLY A 189 -17.12 1.89 3.07
N LEU A 190 -16.07 2.24 2.32
CA LEU A 190 -14.95 3.05 2.82
C LEU A 190 -15.15 4.56 2.60
N LEU A 191 -16.12 4.96 1.78
CA LEU A 191 -16.33 6.36 1.41
C LEU A 191 -16.52 7.29 2.63
N PRO A 192 -17.36 6.96 3.64
CA PRO A 192 -17.51 7.82 4.82
C PRO A 192 -16.18 8.06 5.54
N LEU A 193 -15.39 7.01 5.71
CA LEU A 193 -14.07 7.08 6.34
C LEU A 193 -13.07 7.89 5.49
N ALA A 194 -13.10 7.70 4.17
CA ALA A 194 -12.28 8.47 3.24
C ALA A 194 -12.60 9.97 3.27
N MET A 195 -13.86 10.34 3.51
CA MET A 195 -14.30 11.71 3.68
C MET A 195 -13.97 12.30 5.06
N GLY A 196 -13.35 11.54 5.94
CA GLY A 196 -12.98 12.01 7.28
C GLY A 196 -14.17 12.12 8.23
N THR A 197 -15.25 11.36 8.00
CA THR A 197 -16.45 11.36 8.83
C THR A 197 -16.49 10.14 9.74
N SER A 198 -16.83 10.35 11.00
CA SER A 198 -17.09 9.30 11.98
C SER A 198 -18.44 9.53 12.65
N VAL A 199 -19.19 8.46 12.85
CA VAL A 199 -20.47 8.50 13.58
C VAL A 199 -20.23 8.00 15.00
N ASP A 200 -20.35 8.89 15.96
CA ASP A 200 -20.37 8.50 17.38
C ASP A 200 -21.78 8.03 17.77
N ILE A 201 -21.93 6.73 17.92
CA ILE A 201 -23.21 6.10 18.25
C ILE A 201 -23.67 6.47 19.66
N ILE A 202 -22.72 6.75 20.57
CA ILE A 202 -23.03 7.04 21.99
C ILE A 202 -23.56 8.47 22.12
N SER A 203 -22.89 9.45 21.53
CA SER A 203 -23.30 10.85 21.54
C SER A 203 -24.35 11.18 20.47
N ARG A 204 -24.62 10.26 19.55
CA ARG A 204 -25.47 10.43 18.35
C ARG A 204 -25.04 11.64 17.49
N ASP A 205 -23.76 11.88 17.45
CA ASP A 205 -23.19 13.03 16.75
C ASP A 205 -22.29 12.57 15.60
N ILE A 206 -22.18 13.40 14.56
CA ILE A 206 -21.27 13.17 13.43
C ILE A 206 -20.01 13.97 13.70
N VAL A 207 -18.93 13.28 14.04
CA VAL A 207 -17.63 13.89 14.28
C VAL A 207 -16.88 13.99 12.96
N ILE A 208 -16.53 15.20 12.56
CA ILE A 208 -15.73 15.47 11.34
C ILE A 208 -14.36 15.98 11.78
N GLY A 209 -13.29 15.42 11.21
CA GLY A 209 -11.92 15.94 11.37
C GLY A 209 -11.29 15.68 12.75
N SER A 210 -11.62 14.57 13.42
CA SER A 210 -10.84 14.17 14.59
C SER A 210 -9.48 13.59 14.15
N ARG A 211 -8.43 13.79 14.96
CA ARG A 211 -7.07 13.29 14.66
C ARG A 211 -7.05 11.79 14.32
N VAL A 212 -7.83 10.98 15.02
CA VAL A 212 -7.96 9.54 14.78
C VAL A 212 -8.62 9.26 13.43
N VAL A 213 -9.67 10.01 13.10
CA VAL A 213 -10.38 9.87 11.81
C VAL A 213 -9.49 10.29 10.66
N ASP A 214 -8.70 11.35 10.80
CA ASP A 214 -7.75 11.78 9.76
C ASP A 214 -6.68 10.73 9.48
N TRP A 215 -6.21 10.05 10.50
CA TRP A 215 -5.27 8.93 10.35
C TRP A 215 -5.85 7.79 9.50
N TRP A 216 -7.03 7.30 9.87
CA TRP A 216 -7.71 6.23 9.16
C TRP A 216 -8.21 6.67 7.77
N SER A 217 -8.49 7.95 7.59
CA SER A 217 -8.89 8.52 6.30
C SER A 217 -7.80 8.36 5.23
N ASN A 218 -6.52 8.50 5.58
CA ASN A 218 -5.42 8.25 4.66
C ASN A 218 -5.42 6.80 4.13
N LEU A 219 -5.67 5.82 5.01
CA LEU A 219 -5.81 4.42 4.62
C LEU A 219 -7.01 4.23 3.68
N ALA A 220 -8.16 4.77 4.05
CA ALA A 220 -9.39 4.63 3.27
C ALA A 220 -9.29 5.28 1.89
N VAL A 221 -8.75 6.49 1.79
CA VAL A 221 -8.49 7.18 0.52
C VAL A 221 -7.57 6.37 -0.37
N SER A 222 -6.48 5.84 0.19
CA SER A 222 -5.53 4.99 -0.54
C SER A 222 -6.20 3.75 -1.13
N ILE A 223 -7.06 3.07 -0.34
CA ILE A 223 -7.77 1.88 -0.82
C ILE A 223 -8.82 2.25 -1.87
N VAL A 224 -9.62 3.30 -1.64
CA VAL A 224 -10.68 3.73 -2.58
C VAL A 224 -10.11 4.06 -3.95
N TRP A 225 -9.10 4.92 -4.02
CA TRP A 225 -8.48 5.31 -5.28
C TRP A 225 -7.68 4.18 -5.91
N GLY A 226 -6.90 3.44 -5.11
CA GLY A 226 -6.13 2.30 -5.58
C GLY A 226 -7.02 1.19 -6.15
N LEU A 227 -8.12 0.87 -5.47
CA LEU A 227 -9.09 -0.14 -5.93
C LEU A 227 -9.85 0.32 -7.16
N GLY A 228 -10.34 1.56 -7.19
CA GLY A 228 -11.04 2.12 -8.34
C GLY A 228 -10.16 2.11 -9.59
N PHE A 229 -8.96 2.64 -9.49
CA PHE A 229 -7.99 2.67 -10.59
C PHE A 229 -7.58 1.26 -11.03
N SER A 230 -7.23 0.38 -10.09
CA SER A 230 -6.82 -0.98 -10.44
C SER A 230 -7.95 -1.80 -11.05
N THR A 231 -9.20 -1.64 -10.58
CA THR A 231 -10.35 -2.34 -11.16
C THR A 231 -10.54 -1.94 -12.62
N PHE A 232 -10.49 -0.64 -12.92
CA PHE A 232 -10.56 -0.14 -14.27
C PHE A 232 -9.43 -0.67 -15.15
N MET A 233 -8.20 -0.58 -14.67
CA MET A 233 -7.01 -1.07 -15.39
C MET A 233 -7.02 -2.59 -15.56
N THR A 234 -7.42 -3.35 -14.55
CA THR A 234 -7.52 -4.81 -14.61
C THR A 234 -8.48 -5.28 -15.70
N LEU A 235 -9.64 -4.64 -15.83
CA LEU A 235 -10.62 -4.99 -16.85
C LEU A 235 -10.14 -4.74 -18.28
N ILE A 236 -9.15 -3.88 -18.47
CA ILE A 236 -8.57 -3.58 -19.79
C ILE A 236 -7.26 -4.34 -19.98
N LEU A 237 -6.35 -4.22 -19.02
CA LEU A 237 -4.98 -4.69 -19.18
C LEU A 237 -4.88 -6.21 -19.04
N THR A 238 -5.58 -6.83 -18.09
CA THR A 238 -5.51 -8.28 -17.89
C THR A 238 -5.91 -9.07 -19.14
N PRO A 239 -7.07 -8.79 -19.79
CA PRO A 239 -7.42 -9.46 -21.03
C PRO A 239 -6.47 -9.12 -22.19
N ALA A 240 -5.98 -7.88 -22.27
CA ALA A 240 -5.03 -7.48 -23.30
C ALA A 240 -3.71 -8.25 -23.19
N VAL A 241 -3.11 -8.28 -21.98
CA VAL A 241 -1.86 -9.03 -21.74
C VAL A 241 -2.09 -10.54 -21.88
N LEU A 242 -3.22 -11.07 -21.43
CA LEU A 242 -3.56 -12.48 -21.57
C LEU A 242 -3.70 -12.90 -23.06
N SER A 243 -4.14 -12.00 -23.94
CA SER A 243 -4.25 -12.27 -25.40
C SER A 243 -2.91 -12.19 -26.14
N LEU A 244 -1.89 -11.56 -25.57
CA LEU A 244 -0.63 -11.24 -26.24
C LEU A 244 0.13 -12.48 -26.77
N PRO A 245 0.30 -13.60 -26.02
CA PRO A 245 0.96 -14.80 -26.54
C PRO A 245 0.22 -15.43 -27.71
N TYR A 246 -1.11 -15.34 -27.72
CA TYR A 246 -1.94 -15.91 -28.76
C TYR A 246 -1.90 -15.06 -30.02
N ALA A 247 -1.92 -13.74 -29.88
CA ALA A 247 -1.76 -12.81 -31.00
C ALA A 247 -0.40 -12.98 -31.68
N LEU A 248 0.68 -13.03 -30.89
CA LEU A 248 2.03 -13.26 -31.41
C LEU A 248 2.15 -14.60 -32.15
N LYS A 249 1.59 -15.67 -31.59
CA LYS A 249 1.61 -17.00 -32.23
C LYS A 249 0.86 -17.01 -33.56
N ASN A 250 -0.25 -16.28 -33.68
CA ASN A 250 -1.03 -16.18 -34.92
C ASN A 250 -0.29 -15.35 -35.99
N GLU A 251 0.36 -14.27 -35.61
CA GLU A 251 1.20 -13.46 -36.50
C GLU A 251 2.38 -14.30 -37.03
N TYR A 252 3.09 -15.01 -36.16
CA TYR A 252 4.17 -15.91 -36.56
C TYR A 252 3.71 -16.96 -37.56
N LYS A 253 2.55 -17.61 -37.31
CA LYS A 253 1.98 -18.59 -38.26
C LYS A 253 1.64 -17.97 -39.62
N LYS A 254 1.17 -16.71 -39.65
CA LYS A 254 0.88 -16.01 -40.89
C LYS A 254 2.13 -15.70 -41.70
N LEU A 255 3.21 -15.26 -41.03
CA LEU A 255 4.50 -14.96 -41.68
C LEU A 255 5.11 -16.22 -42.29
N PHE A 256 5.17 -17.32 -41.58
CA PHE A 256 5.69 -18.59 -42.10
C PHE A 256 4.84 -19.15 -43.26
N LYS A 257 3.52 -18.97 -43.20
CA LYS A 257 2.64 -19.43 -44.29
C LYS A 257 2.75 -18.55 -45.55
N SER A 258 3.09 -17.26 -45.38
CA SER A 258 3.37 -16.34 -46.50
C SER A 258 4.69 -16.68 -47.18
N GLU A 259 5.74 -17.02 -46.45
CA GLU A 259 7.02 -17.47 -46.98
C GLU A 259 6.91 -18.81 -47.73
N ALA A 260 6.14 -19.75 -47.20
CA ALA A 260 5.90 -21.04 -47.84
C ALA A 260 5.12 -20.94 -49.16
N ASN A 261 4.21 -19.96 -49.32
CA ASN A 261 3.45 -19.72 -50.53
C ASN A 261 4.20 -18.82 -51.54
N GLY A 262 5.28 -18.15 -51.19
CA GLY A 262 6.09 -17.30 -52.05
C GLY A 262 7.24 -18.06 -52.78
N ILE A 263 7.41 -19.35 -52.50
CA ILE A 263 8.47 -20.20 -53.07
C ILE A 263 7.90 -21.16 -54.14
N GLN A 264 6.61 -21.07 -54.42
CA GLN A 264 5.99 -21.73 -55.60
C GLN A 264 5.78 -20.72 -56.74
#